data_8556110a2212fecc645fc78fcffac3f1
#
_entry.id   8556110a2212fecc645fc78fcffac3f1
#
_cell.length_a   1.000
_cell.length_b   1.000
_cell.length_c   1.000
_cell.angle_alpha   90.00
_cell.angle_beta   90.00
_cell.angle_gamma   90.00
#
_symmetry.space_group_name_H-M   'P 1'
#
loop_
_entity.id
_entity.type
_entity.pdbx_description
1 polymer ?
#
loop_
_entity_poly.entity_id
_entity_poly.type
_entity_poly.pdbx_seq_one_letter_code
_entity_poly.pdbx_strand_id
1 'polypeptide(L)'
;MNTTTTTTTTAATKRSSTLYMVELAMMIAIILLMSFTPLGYLRTPGLSITLLTIPVAVGAIILGPKGGAVCGLAFGATSFYMAVTGSSAFAAALFNINPFGTFIVCIVARVLEGWITGLIFAALYKSPAKKFSYYVASLACPLLNPFFFMGFLCLFFYNTDYI
;
A
#
# COMPACT_ATOMS: atom_id res chain seq x y z
N MET A 1 20.55 -33.63 -35.26
CA MET A 1 21.43 -32.67 -34.57
C MET A 1 20.61 -31.46 -34.20
N ASN A 2 20.68 -31.04 -32.95
CA ASN A 2 20.15 -29.81 -32.38
C ASN A 2 18.63 -29.60 -32.33
N THR A 3 17.99 -30.24 -31.36
CA THR A 3 16.64 -29.87 -30.92
C THR A 3 16.53 -29.99 -29.40
N THR A 4 17.27 -29.16 -28.64
CA THR A 4 17.14 -29.23 -27.17
C THR A 4 17.31 -27.84 -26.46
N THR A 5 16.99 -26.73 -27.13
CA THR A 5 17.28 -25.42 -26.48
C THR A 5 16.04 -24.52 -26.28
N THR A 6 14.86 -24.96 -26.71
CA THR A 6 13.69 -24.05 -26.69
C THR A 6 12.73 -24.23 -25.50
N THR A 7 12.87 -25.34 -24.76
CA THR A 7 11.89 -25.67 -23.70
C THR A 7 12.25 -25.11 -22.33
N THR A 8 13.53 -24.79 -22.10
CA THR A 8 14.00 -24.33 -20.77
C THR A 8 13.66 -22.85 -20.49
N THR A 9 13.62 -22.00 -21.52
CA THR A 9 13.37 -20.56 -21.35
C THR A 9 11.91 -20.27 -21.00
N THR A 10 10.98 -21.02 -21.58
CA THR A 10 9.55 -20.83 -21.35
C THR A 10 9.13 -21.28 -19.94
N ALA A 11 9.72 -22.36 -19.44
CA ALA A 11 9.45 -22.85 -18.09
C ALA A 11 9.98 -21.92 -16.99
N ALA A 12 11.17 -21.35 -17.18
CA ALA A 12 11.76 -20.39 -16.25
C ALA A 12 10.95 -19.09 -16.17
N THR A 13 10.48 -18.55 -17.29
CA THR A 13 9.64 -17.35 -17.34
C THR A 13 8.26 -17.59 -16.69
N LYS A 14 7.67 -18.75 -16.90
CA LYS A 14 6.39 -19.11 -16.29
C LYS A 14 6.50 -19.32 -14.78
N ARG A 15 7.61 -19.88 -14.32
CA ARG A 15 7.89 -20.08 -12.89
C ARG A 15 8.08 -18.76 -12.15
N SER A 16 8.79 -17.81 -12.74
CA SER A 16 8.97 -16.48 -12.13
C SER A 16 7.65 -15.69 -12.05
N SER A 17 6.78 -15.79 -13.06
CA SER A 17 5.45 -15.19 -13.06
C SER A 17 4.56 -15.80 -11.97
N THR A 18 4.59 -17.12 -11.80
CA THR A 18 3.81 -17.81 -10.77
C THR A 18 4.28 -17.44 -9.36
N LEU A 19 5.59 -17.36 -9.13
CA LEU A 19 6.15 -16.91 -7.85
C LEU A 19 5.71 -15.49 -7.51
N TYR A 20 5.77 -14.58 -8.47
CA TYR A 20 5.29 -13.21 -8.29
C TYR A 20 3.81 -13.16 -7.87
N MET A 21 2.95 -13.95 -8.51
CA MET A 21 1.53 -14.02 -8.18
C MET A 21 1.30 -14.59 -6.77
N VAL A 22 2.05 -15.60 -6.36
CA VAL A 22 1.96 -16.20 -5.02
C VAL A 22 2.43 -15.22 -3.95
N GLU A 23 3.54 -14.54 -4.17
CA GLU A 23 4.05 -13.51 -3.25
C GLU A 23 3.07 -12.35 -3.11
N LEU A 24 2.50 -11.88 -4.22
CA LEU A 24 1.49 -10.84 -4.22
C LEU A 24 0.23 -11.26 -3.44
N ALA A 25 -0.27 -12.46 -3.70
CA ALA A 25 -1.44 -13.01 -3.02
C ALA A 25 -1.20 -13.15 -1.50
N MET A 26 0.00 -13.59 -1.10
CA MET A 26 0.38 -13.70 0.31
C MET A 26 0.42 -12.34 0.99
N MET A 27 0.99 -11.31 0.34
CA MET A 27 1.01 -9.94 0.89
C MET A 27 -0.40 -9.37 1.04
N ILE A 28 -1.27 -9.56 0.04
CA ILE A 28 -2.68 -9.15 0.13
C ILE A 28 -3.40 -9.87 1.27
N ALA A 29 -3.17 -11.17 1.43
CA ALA A 29 -3.77 -11.95 2.52
C ALA A 29 -3.33 -11.42 3.90
N ILE A 30 -2.06 -11.08 4.07
CA ILE A 30 -1.54 -10.48 5.32
C ILE A 30 -2.20 -9.11 5.57
N ILE A 31 -2.31 -8.27 4.54
CA ILE A 31 -2.98 -6.96 4.64
C ILE A 31 -4.44 -7.13 5.07
N LEU A 32 -5.16 -8.06 4.47
CA LEU A 32 -6.56 -8.35 4.82
C LEU A 32 -6.67 -8.86 6.25
N LEU A 33 -5.86 -9.84 6.65
CA LEU A 33 -5.85 -10.37 8.00
C LEU A 33 -5.56 -9.28 9.05
N MET A 34 -4.54 -8.47 8.82
CA MET A 34 -4.20 -7.37 9.72
C MET A 34 -5.30 -6.30 9.75
N SER A 35 -5.98 -6.05 8.63
CA SER A 35 -7.03 -5.05 8.55
C SER A 35 -8.29 -5.44 9.34
N PHE A 36 -8.66 -6.71 9.32
CA PHE A 36 -9.81 -7.22 10.08
C PHE A 36 -9.48 -7.55 11.55
N THR A 37 -8.20 -7.60 11.91
CA THR A 37 -7.75 -7.84 13.27
C THR A 37 -7.40 -6.50 13.95
N PRO A 38 -7.64 -6.32 15.26
CA PRO A 38 -7.29 -5.09 15.98
C PRO A 38 -5.78 -4.80 15.99
N LEU A 39 -4.94 -5.75 15.58
CA LEU A 39 -3.48 -5.60 15.41
C LEU A 39 -3.09 -4.60 14.33
N GLY A 40 -3.92 -4.42 13.30
CA GLY A 40 -3.63 -3.47 12.21
C GLY A 40 -3.78 -2.01 12.61
N TYR A 41 -4.57 -1.73 13.65
CA TYR A 41 -4.86 -0.40 14.16
C TYR A 41 -4.64 -0.35 15.66
N LEU A 42 -3.45 0.01 16.08
CA LEU A 42 -3.18 0.31 17.50
C LEU A 42 -3.85 1.64 17.86
N ARG A 43 -5.03 1.55 18.44
CA ARG A 43 -5.77 2.69 18.97
C ARG A 43 -5.22 3.06 20.34
N THR A 44 -4.30 4.00 20.38
CA THR A 44 -3.92 4.71 21.61
C THR A 44 -4.83 5.92 21.79
N PRO A 45 -5.18 6.30 23.05
CA PRO A 45 -5.96 7.53 23.27
C PRO A 45 -5.22 8.74 22.69
N GLY A 46 -5.69 9.21 21.53
CA GLY A 46 -5.15 10.38 20.81
C GLY A 46 -4.32 10.10 19.57
N LEU A 47 -3.86 8.86 19.33
CA LEU A 47 -3.09 8.55 18.12
C LEU A 47 -3.40 7.12 17.64
N SER A 48 -3.81 6.98 16.39
CA SER A 48 -3.98 5.69 15.74
C SER A 48 -2.76 5.39 14.85
N ILE A 49 -1.90 4.49 15.32
CA ILE A 49 -0.75 4.02 14.53
C ILE A 49 -1.22 2.87 13.65
N THR A 50 -1.09 3.03 12.35
CA THR A 50 -1.47 2.01 11.37
C THR A 50 -0.27 1.12 11.04
N LEU A 51 -0.26 -0.10 11.55
CA LEU A 51 0.77 -1.09 11.24
C LEU A 51 0.65 -1.70 9.83
N LEU A 52 -0.47 -1.45 9.16
CA LEU A 52 -0.71 -1.92 7.79
C LEU A 52 0.25 -1.35 6.74
N THR A 53 0.93 -0.25 7.03
CA THR A 53 1.98 0.31 6.17
C THR A 53 3.20 -0.60 6.06
N ILE A 54 3.46 -1.46 7.06
CA ILE A 54 4.59 -2.38 7.05
C ILE A 54 4.47 -3.41 5.91
N PRO A 55 3.38 -4.21 5.80
CA PRO A 55 3.25 -5.17 4.70
C PRO A 55 3.16 -4.48 3.33
N VAL A 56 2.62 -3.26 3.24
CA VAL A 56 2.63 -2.48 1.99
C VAL A 56 4.06 -2.10 1.60
N ALA A 57 4.89 -1.64 2.55
CA ALA A 57 6.30 -1.32 2.31
C ALA A 57 7.09 -2.56 1.87
N VAL A 58 6.91 -3.69 2.55
CA VAL A 58 7.56 -4.97 2.20
C VAL A 58 7.13 -5.42 0.81
N GLY A 59 5.83 -5.35 0.49
CA GLY A 59 5.30 -5.64 -0.84
C GLY A 59 5.89 -4.74 -1.93
N ALA A 60 6.04 -3.44 -1.65
CA ALA A 60 6.65 -2.49 -2.57
C ALA A 60 8.15 -2.76 -2.80
N ILE A 61 8.86 -3.25 -1.79
CA ILE A 61 10.29 -3.59 -1.88
C ILE A 61 10.51 -4.91 -2.64
N ILE A 62 9.71 -5.95 -2.34
CA ILE A 62 9.89 -7.28 -2.92
C ILE A 62 9.33 -7.35 -4.35
N LEU A 63 8.10 -6.84 -4.55
CA LEU A 63 7.39 -6.96 -5.83
C LEU A 63 7.60 -5.73 -6.74
N GLY A 64 8.28 -4.68 -6.24
CA GLY A 64 8.52 -3.44 -6.96
C GLY A 64 7.29 -2.52 -7.03
N PRO A 65 7.33 -1.44 -7.87
CA PRO A 65 6.30 -0.40 -7.86
C PRO A 65 4.90 -0.90 -8.24
N LYS A 66 4.80 -1.90 -9.12
CA LYS A 66 3.50 -2.50 -9.49
C LYS A 66 2.90 -3.30 -8.33
N GLY A 67 3.72 -4.10 -7.64
CA GLY A 67 3.28 -4.84 -6.46
C GLY A 67 2.90 -3.92 -5.31
N GLY A 68 3.68 -2.88 -5.06
CA GLY A 68 3.38 -1.84 -4.09
C GLY A 68 2.04 -1.13 -4.34
N ALA A 69 1.74 -0.81 -5.60
CA ALA A 69 0.46 -0.21 -5.98
C ALA A 69 -0.73 -1.15 -5.70
N VAL A 70 -0.60 -2.44 -6.01
CA VAL A 70 -1.65 -3.43 -5.75
C VAL A 70 -1.84 -3.66 -4.24
N CYS A 71 -0.76 -3.75 -3.46
CA CYS A 71 -0.85 -3.82 -2.00
C CYS A 71 -1.48 -2.56 -1.40
N GLY A 72 -1.13 -1.38 -1.92
CA GLY A 72 -1.75 -0.11 -1.56
C GLY A 72 -3.23 -0.05 -1.89
N LEU A 73 -3.63 -0.62 -3.04
CA LEU A 73 -5.04 -0.74 -3.43
C LEU A 73 -5.82 -1.66 -2.47
N ALA A 74 -5.26 -2.82 -2.12
CA ALA A 74 -5.86 -3.72 -1.14
C ALA A 74 -6.05 -3.04 0.23
N PHE A 75 -5.04 -2.30 0.69
CA PHE A 75 -5.12 -1.50 1.90
C PHE A 75 -6.17 -0.38 1.80
N GLY A 76 -6.22 0.33 0.67
CA GLY A 76 -7.21 1.39 0.41
C GLY A 76 -8.63 0.85 0.40
N ALA A 77 -8.86 -0.31 -0.23
CA ALA A 77 -10.16 -0.97 -0.27
C ALA A 77 -10.65 -1.36 1.13
N THR A 78 -9.78 -1.91 1.98
CA THR A 78 -10.13 -2.22 3.38
C THR A 78 -10.42 -0.97 4.21
N SER A 79 -9.66 0.11 3.99
CA SER A 79 -9.89 1.41 4.64
C SER A 79 -11.24 2.00 4.23
N PHE A 80 -11.59 1.92 2.96
CA PHE A 80 -12.89 2.37 2.45
C PHE A 80 -14.03 1.50 3.00
N TYR A 81 -13.87 0.18 3.04
CA TYR A 81 -14.84 -0.72 3.66
C TYR A 81 -15.12 -0.36 5.12
N MET A 82 -14.07 -0.04 5.90
CA MET A 82 -14.21 0.41 7.29
C MET A 82 -14.91 1.76 7.41
N ALA A 83 -14.74 2.66 6.43
CA ALA A 83 -15.47 3.92 6.37
C ALA A 83 -16.96 3.71 6.17
N VAL A 84 -17.34 2.81 5.26
CA VAL A 84 -18.74 2.46 4.97
C VAL A 84 -19.41 1.73 6.13
N THR A 85 -18.71 0.81 6.78
CA THR A 85 -19.24 0.03 7.92
C THR A 85 -19.24 0.79 9.25
N GLY A 86 -18.65 2.01 9.29
CA GLY A 86 -18.58 2.80 10.51
C GLY A 86 -17.60 2.29 11.56
N SER A 87 -16.75 1.32 11.21
CA SER A 87 -15.75 0.74 12.11
C SER A 87 -14.67 1.74 12.53
N SER A 88 -14.46 2.79 11.73
CA SER A 88 -13.61 3.94 12.06
C SER A 88 -14.47 5.21 12.14
N ALA A 89 -14.60 5.77 13.33
CA ALA A 89 -15.43 6.98 13.55
C ALA A 89 -15.00 8.15 12.65
N PHE A 90 -13.71 8.34 12.47
CA PHE A 90 -13.18 9.39 11.61
C PHE A 90 -13.50 9.16 10.12
N ALA A 91 -13.27 7.94 9.62
CA ALA A 91 -13.55 7.60 8.23
C ALA A 91 -15.06 7.61 7.93
N ALA A 92 -15.89 7.19 8.89
CA ALA A 92 -17.34 7.28 8.78
C ALA A 92 -17.85 8.73 8.76
N ALA A 93 -17.26 9.63 9.54
CA ALA A 93 -17.58 11.05 9.51
C ALA A 93 -17.25 11.65 8.12
N LEU A 94 -16.08 11.35 7.56
CA LEU A 94 -15.72 11.78 6.21
C LEU A 94 -16.69 11.24 5.15
N PHE A 95 -17.08 9.97 5.27
CA PHE A 95 -18.03 9.34 4.33
C PHE A 95 -19.41 10.03 4.36
N ASN A 96 -19.89 10.42 5.54
CA ASN A 96 -21.17 11.13 5.68
C ASN A 96 -21.15 12.55 5.09
N ILE A 97 -19.97 13.21 5.08
CA ILE A 97 -19.80 14.56 4.52
C ILE A 97 -19.70 14.49 3.00
N ASN A 98 -18.78 13.68 2.50
CA ASN A 98 -18.52 13.56 1.06
C ASN A 98 -18.03 12.15 0.72
N PRO A 99 -18.92 11.22 0.26
CA PRO A 99 -18.55 9.84 -0.03
C PRO A 99 -17.54 9.74 -1.18
N PHE A 100 -17.59 10.62 -2.17
CA PHE A 100 -16.67 10.64 -3.29
C PHE A 100 -15.27 11.09 -2.86
N GLY A 101 -15.17 12.14 -2.04
CA GLY A 101 -13.90 12.58 -1.46
C GLY A 101 -13.27 11.50 -0.59
N THR A 102 -14.07 10.81 0.23
CA THR A 102 -13.60 9.69 1.07
C THR A 102 -13.06 8.53 0.24
N PHE A 103 -13.71 8.19 -0.87
CA PHE A 103 -13.23 7.17 -1.80
C PHE A 103 -11.84 7.51 -2.34
N ILE A 104 -11.63 8.73 -2.80
CA ILE A 104 -10.34 9.21 -3.32
C ILE A 104 -9.29 9.19 -2.21
N VAL A 105 -9.58 9.75 -1.04
CA VAL A 105 -8.64 9.78 0.09
C VAL A 105 -8.26 8.37 0.54
N CYS A 106 -9.20 7.44 0.61
CA CYS A 106 -8.92 6.08 1.06
C CYS A 106 -8.20 5.22 0.02
N ILE A 107 -8.53 5.33 -1.26
CA ILE A 107 -7.99 4.44 -2.30
C ILE A 107 -6.81 5.10 -3.01
N VAL A 108 -6.99 6.30 -3.57
CA VAL A 108 -5.94 6.93 -4.41
C VAL A 108 -4.70 7.26 -3.58
N ALA A 109 -4.87 7.80 -2.37
CA ALA A 109 -3.73 8.08 -1.50
C ALA A 109 -2.92 6.82 -1.18
N ARG A 110 -3.58 5.69 -0.92
CA ARG A 110 -2.92 4.41 -0.59
C ARG A 110 -2.23 3.76 -1.79
N VAL A 111 -2.84 3.84 -2.96
CA VAL A 111 -2.22 3.35 -4.21
C VAL A 111 -0.99 4.17 -4.54
N LEU A 112 -1.07 5.49 -4.44
CA LEU A 112 0.07 6.39 -4.65
C LEU A 112 1.18 6.15 -3.63
N GLU A 113 0.85 5.95 -2.37
CA GLU A 113 1.80 5.60 -1.31
C GLU A 113 2.61 4.35 -1.67
N GLY A 114 1.93 3.26 -2.00
CA GLY A 114 2.58 2.01 -2.38
C GLY A 114 3.38 2.11 -3.67
N TRP A 115 2.86 2.83 -4.66
CA TRP A 115 3.53 3.04 -5.95
C TRP A 115 4.80 3.88 -5.79
N ILE A 116 4.71 5.01 -5.12
CA ILE A 116 5.85 5.94 -4.91
C ILE A 116 6.92 5.27 -4.04
N THR A 117 6.54 4.54 -2.99
CA THR A 117 7.49 3.76 -2.19
C THR A 117 8.25 2.76 -3.05
N GLY A 118 7.57 2.04 -3.94
CA GLY A 118 8.19 1.12 -4.88
C GLY A 118 9.10 1.82 -5.90
N LEU A 119 8.72 3.03 -6.38
CA LEU A 119 9.56 3.84 -7.27
C LEU A 119 10.82 4.35 -6.56
N ILE A 120 10.70 4.85 -5.34
CA ILE A 120 11.83 5.29 -4.53
C ILE A 120 12.80 4.14 -4.34
N PHE A 121 12.29 2.96 -3.98
CA PHE A 121 13.13 1.77 -3.85
C PHE A 121 13.83 1.40 -5.16
N ALA A 122 13.11 1.35 -6.28
CA ALA A 122 13.66 1.02 -7.59
C ALA A 122 14.71 2.04 -8.06
N ALA A 123 14.51 3.33 -7.76
CA ALA A 123 15.47 4.39 -8.08
C ALA A 123 16.75 4.29 -7.24
N LEU A 124 16.60 4.10 -5.92
CA LEU A 124 17.73 3.99 -5.00
C LEU A 124 18.49 2.66 -5.16
N TYR A 125 17.81 1.58 -5.55
CA TYR A 125 18.44 0.28 -5.80
C TYR A 125 19.42 0.30 -6.98
N LYS A 126 19.23 1.23 -7.92
CA LYS A 126 20.17 1.48 -9.03
C LYS A 126 21.41 2.27 -8.60
N SER A 127 21.37 2.93 -7.44
CA SER A 127 22.48 3.70 -6.87
C SER A 127 23.50 2.77 -6.16
N PRO A 128 24.77 3.17 -6.02
CA PRO A 128 25.78 2.37 -5.30
C PRO A 128 25.44 2.10 -3.83
N ALA A 129 24.52 2.85 -3.24
CA ALA A 129 24.09 2.74 -1.84
C ALA A 129 22.94 1.74 -1.63
N LYS A 130 23.02 0.53 -2.20
CA LYS A 130 21.95 -0.51 -2.16
C LYS A 130 21.42 -0.80 -0.74
N LYS A 131 22.30 -0.86 0.27
CA LYS A 131 21.87 -1.13 1.66
C LYS A 131 21.05 0.01 2.24
N PHE A 132 21.34 1.25 1.86
CA PHE A 132 20.59 2.43 2.32
C PHE A 132 19.20 2.53 1.70
N SER A 133 19.02 1.96 0.50
CA SER A 133 17.74 1.90 -0.22
C SER A 133 16.63 1.21 0.59
N TYR A 134 16.95 0.13 1.32
CA TYR A 134 15.97 -0.58 2.15
C TYR A 134 15.49 0.28 3.33
N TYR A 135 16.40 0.98 3.99
CA TYR A 135 16.06 1.86 5.12
C TYR A 135 15.22 3.06 4.66
N VAL A 136 15.59 3.68 3.54
CA VAL A 136 14.86 4.83 2.99
C VAL A 136 13.46 4.42 2.52
N ALA A 137 13.32 3.32 1.80
CA ALA A 137 12.02 2.85 1.34
C ALA A 137 11.11 2.43 2.50
N SER A 138 11.67 1.78 3.53
CA SER A 138 10.92 1.37 4.72
C SER A 138 10.43 2.57 5.55
N LEU A 139 11.22 3.65 5.64
CA LEU A 139 10.84 4.89 6.32
C LEU A 139 9.93 5.78 5.46
N ALA A 140 10.11 5.76 4.13
CA ALA A 140 9.32 6.56 3.21
C ALA A 140 7.84 6.18 3.26
N CYS A 141 7.53 4.89 3.34
CA CYS A 141 6.15 4.41 3.36
C CYS A 141 5.33 4.98 4.55
N PRO A 142 5.74 4.82 5.81
CA PRO A 142 4.99 5.39 6.93
C PRO A 142 4.97 6.91 6.97
N LEU A 143 5.96 7.59 6.35
CA LEU A 143 5.98 9.06 6.25
C LEU A 143 5.06 9.58 5.11
N LEU A 144 5.05 8.89 3.98
CA LEU A 144 4.18 9.23 2.86
C LEU A 144 2.69 9.02 3.18
N ASN A 145 2.39 8.05 4.04
CA ASN A 145 1.02 7.75 4.45
C ASN A 145 0.28 8.98 5.04
N PRO A 146 0.74 9.60 6.14
CA PRO A 146 0.08 10.79 6.67
C PRO A 146 0.18 11.99 5.73
N PHE A 147 1.27 12.11 4.96
CA PHE A 147 1.47 13.22 4.03
C PHE A 147 0.40 13.22 2.91
N PHE A 148 0.21 12.09 2.24
CA PHE A 148 -0.83 11.99 1.22
C PHE A 148 -2.23 12.04 1.81
N PHE A 149 -2.44 11.39 2.94
CA PHE A 149 -3.74 11.42 3.62
C PHE A 149 -4.16 12.85 3.99
N MET A 150 -3.28 13.60 4.65
CA MET A 150 -3.52 15.01 5.00
C MET A 150 -3.63 15.90 3.77
N GLY A 151 -2.79 15.69 2.75
CA GLY A 151 -2.83 16.47 1.51
C GLY A 151 -4.16 16.33 0.77
N PHE A 152 -4.66 15.12 0.59
CA PHE A 152 -5.96 14.88 -0.03
C PHE A 152 -7.13 15.30 0.86
N LEU A 153 -6.99 15.13 2.18
CA LEU A 153 -7.98 15.61 3.13
C LEU A 153 -8.13 17.12 3.03
N CYS A 154 -7.04 17.88 3.09
CA CYS A 154 -7.07 19.33 2.91
C CYS A 154 -7.64 19.71 1.54
N LEU A 155 -7.27 19.03 0.47
CA LEU A 155 -7.71 19.35 -0.89
C LEU A 155 -9.23 19.20 -1.06
N PHE A 156 -9.81 18.14 -0.51
CA PHE A 156 -11.24 17.82 -0.69
C PHE A 156 -12.15 18.37 0.40
N PHE A 157 -11.60 18.64 1.59
CA PHE A 157 -12.37 19.05 2.76
C PHE A 157 -11.99 20.46 3.29
N TYR A 158 -11.15 21.21 2.55
CA TYR A 158 -10.69 22.54 2.95
C TYR A 158 -11.83 23.54 3.21
N ASN A 159 -12.98 23.36 2.58
CA ASN A 159 -14.15 24.23 2.73
C ASN A 159 -15.26 23.63 3.60
N THR A 160 -14.92 22.65 4.43
CA THR A 160 -15.86 21.99 5.34
C THR A 160 -15.50 22.35 6.77
N ASP A 161 -16.47 22.77 7.59
CA ASP A 161 -16.31 23.28 8.97
C ASP A 161 -15.66 22.31 9.99
N TYR A 162 -15.04 21.24 9.52
CA TYR A 162 -14.42 20.18 10.33
C TYR A 162 -12.88 20.21 10.35
N ILE A 163 -12.22 21.18 9.71
CA ILE A 163 -10.76 21.35 9.71
C ILE A 163 -10.42 22.77 10.10
#